data_0d2b639755d525e5b2eddb7787b1fb9c
#
_entry.id   0d2b639755d525e5b2eddb7787b1fb9c
#
_cell.length_a   1.000
_cell.length_b   1.000
_cell.length_c   1.000
_cell.angle_alpha   90.00
_cell.angle_beta   90.00
_cell.angle_gamma   90.00
#
_symmetry.space_group_name_H-M   'P 1'
#
loop_
_entity.id
_entity.type
_entity.pdbx_description
1 polymer ?
#
loop_
_entity_poly.entity_id
_entity_poly.type
_entity_poly.pdbx_seq_one_letter_code
_entity_poly.pdbx_strand_id
1 'polypeptide(L)'
;MSIFPVDWRIRLFFLRHRRCHVKLPDGWFGRPYDSYYSLVKVEIDDDTLTIELTFSLRLIFRGIPELESKADGLHLTDFDTFIFEGGKDGVHNDKHTSGEVHLVTMTRWSS
;
A
#
# COMPACT_ATOMS: atom_id res chain seq x y z
N MET A 1 8.80 5.81 18.83
CA MET A 1 7.41 5.30 18.80
C MET A 1 6.46 6.32 18.20
N SER A 2 5.63 5.88 17.31
CA SER A 2 4.65 6.77 16.70
C SER A 2 3.46 6.95 17.62
N ILE A 3 2.99 8.19 17.75
CA ILE A 3 1.79 8.45 18.54
C ILE A 3 0.53 8.26 17.71
N PHE A 4 0.69 8.05 16.39
CA PHE A 4 -0.46 7.85 15.54
C PHE A 4 -0.65 6.37 15.22
N PRO A 5 -1.90 5.88 15.22
CA PRO A 5 -2.17 4.52 14.77
C PRO A 5 -1.76 4.33 13.31
N VAL A 6 -1.57 3.08 12.91
CA VAL A 6 -1.14 2.76 11.57
C VAL A 6 -2.11 3.30 10.51
N ASP A 7 -3.42 3.15 10.76
CA ASP A 7 -4.41 3.62 9.80
C ASP A 7 -4.34 5.13 9.60
N TRP A 8 -4.09 5.89 10.68
CA TRP A 8 -3.95 7.33 10.56
C TRP A 8 -2.70 7.71 9.79
N ARG A 9 -1.61 6.98 9.99
CA ARG A 9 -0.38 7.25 9.25
C ARG A 9 -0.57 7.04 7.77
N ILE A 10 -1.35 6.02 7.40
CA ILE A 10 -1.67 5.77 6.00
C ILE A 10 -2.55 6.88 5.45
N ARG A 11 -3.55 7.32 6.21
CA ARG A 11 -4.41 8.42 5.78
C ARG A 11 -3.62 9.70 5.57
N LEU A 12 -2.69 9.99 6.48
CA LEU A 12 -1.85 11.17 6.35
C LEU A 12 -0.96 11.11 5.12
N PHE A 13 -0.45 9.92 4.81
CA PHE A 13 0.35 9.73 3.62
C PHE A 13 -0.46 10.13 2.37
N PHE A 14 -1.71 9.67 2.28
CA PHE A 14 -2.53 9.98 1.12
C PHE A 14 -3.05 11.41 1.12
N LEU A 15 -3.12 12.05 2.27
CA LEU A 15 -3.43 13.47 2.31
C LEU A 15 -2.30 14.29 1.70
N ARG A 16 -1.08 13.84 1.87
CA ARG A 16 0.08 14.56 1.34
C ARG A 16 0.34 14.25 -0.13
N HIS A 17 0.10 13.02 -0.53
CA HIS A 17 0.52 12.57 -1.86
C HIS A 17 -0.63 12.22 -2.79
N ARG A 18 -1.83 12.14 -2.27
CA ARG A 18 -3.07 11.86 -3.02
C ARG A 18 -3.07 10.56 -3.82
N ARG A 19 -2.03 10.27 -4.57
CA ARG A 19 -1.95 9.07 -5.41
C ARG A 19 -0.60 8.42 -5.26
N CYS A 20 -0.56 7.13 -5.50
CA CYS A 20 0.70 6.40 -5.43
C CYS A 20 0.71 5.27 -6.44
N HIS A 21 1.89 4.75 -6.68
CA HIS A 21 2.07 3.49 -7.38
C HIS A 21 2.24 2.41 -6.32
N VAL A 22 1.94 1.17 -6.67
CA VAL A 22 2.07 0.05 -5.74
C VAL A 22 3.18 -0.87 -6.23
N LYS A 23 4.14 -1.14 -5.35
CA LYS A 23 5.18 -2.11 -5.63
C LYS A 23 5.02 -3.27 -4.65
N LEU A 24 4.79 -4.44 -5.19
CA LEU A 24 4.58 -5.66 -4.42
C LEU A 24 5.91 -6.31 -4.09
N PRO A 25 5.93 -7.31 -3.19
CA PRO A 25 7.18 -7.99 -2.86
C PRO A 25 7.92 -8.57 -4.06
N ASP A 26 7.19 -8.93 -5.11
CA ASP A 26 7.79 -9.52 -6.30
C ASP A 26 7.86 -8.56 -7.49
N GLY A 27 7.53 -7.29 -7.30
CA GLY A 27 7.68 -6.31 -8.36
C GLY A 27 6.54 -5.32 -8.43
N TRP A 28 6.54 -4.51 -9.47
CA TRP A 28 5.54 -3.47 -9.64
C TRP A 28 4.20 -4.05 -10.03
N PHE A 29 3.15 -3.49 -9.47
CA PHE A 29 1.81 -3.79 -9.95
C PHE A 29 1.46 -2.77 -11.02
N GLY A 30 1.20 -3.27 -12.22
CA GLY A 30 0.91 -2.42 -13.34
C GLY A 30 2.18 -1.74 -13.83
N ARG A 31 2.01 -0.69 -14.59
CA ARG A 31 3.14 0.05 -15.09
C ARG A 31 3.41 1.21 -14.17
N PRO A 32 4.63 1.34 -13.69
CA PRO A 32 5.01 2.55 -12.96
C PRO A 32 4.77 3.73 -13.89
N TYR A 33 4.34 4.83 -13.33
CA TYR A 33 4.08 6.07 -14.04
C TYR A 33 2.74 6.11 -14.78
N ASP A 34 2.19 4.95 -15.10
CA ASP A 34 0.89 4.91 -15.79
C ASP A 34 -0.25 4.60 -14.85
N SER A 35 0.03 3.88 -13.77
CA SER A 35 -1.02 3.41 -12.87
C SER A 35 -0.92 4.11 -11.53
N TYR A 36 -1.89 4.96 -11.27
CA TYR A 36 -1.97 5.70 -10.03
C TYR A 36 -3.19 5.26 -9.25
N TYR A 37 -3.02 5.13 -7.94
CA TYR A 37 -4.09 4.69 -7.07
C TYR A 37 -4.27 5.68 -5.94
N SER A 38 -5.53 5.95 -5.61
CA SER A 38 -5.88 6.83 -4.50
C SER A 38 -6.52 5.99 -3.42
N LEU A 39 -6.48 6.50 -2.20
CA LEU A 39 -7.07 5.80 -1.07
C LEU A 39 -8.59 5.88 -1.13
N VAL A 40 -9.24 4.74 -1.01
CA VAL A 40 -10.68 4.68 -0.85
C VAL A 40 -11.02 4.49 0.61
N LYS A 41 -10.33 3.55 1.28
CA LYS A 41 -10.66 3.21 2.64
C LYS A 41 -9.48 2.51 3.30
N VAL A 42 -9.32 2.71 4.59
CA VAL A 42 -8.35 1.95 5.36
C VAL A 42 -9.03 1.50 6.64
N GLU A 43 -8.87 0.22 6.97
CA GLU A 43 -9.49 -0.37 8.15
C GLU A 43 -8.51 -1.26 8.88
N ILE A 44 -8.63 -1.30 10.20
CA ILE A 44 -7.90 -2.25 11.02
C ILE A 44 -8.93 -3.03 11.81
N ASP A 45 -8.84 -4.36 11.72
CA ASP A 45 -9.74 -5.26 12.45
C ASP A 45 -8.86 -6.33 13.09
N ASP A 46 -8.75 -6.29 14.42
CA ASP A 46 -7.84 -7.16 15.18
C ASP A 46 -6.41 -6.93 14.68
N ASP A 47 -5.80 -7.94 14.07
CA ASP A 47 -4.44 -7.83 13.57
C ASP A 47 -4.38 -7.73 12.05
N THR A 48 -5.50 -7.37 11.42
CA THR A 48 -5.58 -7.28 9.98
C THR A 48 -5.74 -5.83 9.55
N LEU A 49 -4.86 -5.38 8.67
CA LEU A 49 -4.93 -4.06 8.08
C LEU A 49 -5.37 -4.22 6.63
N THR A 50 -6.42 -3.51 6.24
CA THR A 50 -6.89 -3.52 4.86
C THR A 50 -6.82 -2.11 4.30
N ILE A 51 -6.13 -1.95 3.19
CA ILE A 51 -6.06 -0.69 2.47
C ILE A 51 -6.77 -0.90 1.13
N GLU A 52 -7.88 -0.20 0.96
CA GLU A 52 -8.60 -0.27 -0.30
C GLU A 52 -8.27 0.96 -1.13
N LEU A 53 -7.86 0.72 -2.35
CA LEU A 53 -7.51 1.78 -3.28
C LEU A 53 -8.50 1.80 -4.43
N THR A 54 -8.37 2.79 -5.31
CA THR A 54 -9.24 2.89 -6.48
C THR A 54 -9.13 1.63 -7.33
N PHE A 55 -10.16 1.39 -8.16
CA PHE A 55 -10.27 0.21 -9.03
C PHE A 55 -10.43 -1.09 -8.23
N SER A 56 -11.00 -1.00 -7.02
CA SER A 56 -11.26 -2.15 -6.16
C SER A 56 -9.99 -2.91 -5.79
N LEU A 57 -8.86 -2.22 -5.76
CA LEU A 57 -7.60 -2.82 -5.39
C LEU A 57 -7.51 -2.87 -3.88
N ARG A 58 -7.23 -4.04 -3.31
CA ARG A 58 -7.11 -4.20 -1.88
C ARG A 58 -5.78 -4.78 -1.48
N LEU A 59 -5.17 -4.16 -0.49
CA LEU A 59 -3.92 -4.62 0.09
C LEU A 59 -4.26 -5.05 1.52
N ILE A 60 -4.18 -6.35 1.78
CA ILE A 60 -4.59 -6.91 3.06
C ILE A 60 -3.37 -7.48 3.77
N PHE A 61 -3.11 -6.97 4.96
CA PHE A 61 -1.96 -7.39 5.74
C PHE A 61 -2.44 -8.09 7.00
N ARG A 62 -2.02 -9.33 7.20
CA ARG A 62 -2.23 -10.03 8.45
C ARG A 62 -0.98 -9.85 9.28
N GLY A 63 -1.16 -9.44 10.53
CA GLY A 63 -0.05 -8.93 11.31
C GLY A 63 0.19 -7.49 10.91
N ILE A 64 -0.08 -6.56 11.82
CA ILE A 64 0.02 -5.13 11.48
C ILE A 64 1.44 -4.82 11.06
N PRO A 65 1.65 -4.29 9.86
CA PRO A 65 2.99 -4.05 9.36
C PRO A 65 3.65 -2.86 10.04
N GLU A 66 4.96 -2.82 9.94
CA GLU A 66 5.69 -1.64 10.31
C GLU A 66 5.69 -0.69 9.13
N LEU A 67 5.54 0.58 9.42
CA LEU A 67 5.54 1.61 8.39
C LEU A 67 6.81 2.40 8.48
N GLU A 68 7.43 2.62 7.33
CA GLU A 68 8.63 3.41 7.27
C GLU A 68 8.50 4.41 6.14
N SER A 69 8.61 5.70 6.47
CA SER A 69 8.55 6.75 5.46
C SER A 69 9.92 6.90 4.83
N LYS A 70 9.96 6.75 3.53
CA LYS A 70 11.20 6.89 2.75
C LYS A 70 11.04 8.02 1.75
N ALA A 71 12.14 8.37 1.10
CA ALA A 71 12.10 9.44 0.11
C ALA A 71 11.14 9.15 -1.04
N ASP A 72 10.99 7.88 -1.37
CA ASP A 72 10.12 7.47 -2.49
C ASP A 72 8.70 7.14 -2.08
N GLY A 73 8.40 7.12 -0.80
CA GLY A 73 7.05 6.83 -0.36
C GLY A 73 6.99 6.11 0.96
N LEU A 74 6.00 5.27 1.12
CA LEU A 74 5.76 4.56 2.37
C LEU A 74 6.04 3.07 2.16
N HIS A 75 6.89 2.51 3.02
CA HIS A 75 7.24 1.10 2.96
C HIS A 75 6.55 0.37 4.10
N LEU A 76 5.89 -0.73 3.78
CA LEU A 76 5.19 -1.56 4.75
C LEU A 76 5.93 -2.89 4.84
N THR A 77 6.41 -3.19 6.03
CA THR A 77 7.27 -4.36 6.25
C THR A 77 6.81 -5.11 7.48
N ASP A 78 7.43 -6.25 7.72
CA ASP A 78 7.26 -6.99 8.98
C ASP A 78 5.82 -7.45 9.24
N PHE A 79 5.14 -7.86 8.18
CA PHE A 79 3.81 -8.44 8.28
C PHE A 79 3.93 -9.97 8.23
N ASP A 80 2.89 -10.65 8.71
CA ASP A 80 2.87 -12.12 8.63
C ASP A 80 2.47 -12.59 7.24
N THR A 81 1.43 -11.99 6.70
CA THR A 81 0.92 -12.35 5.38
C THR A 81 0.40 -11.10 4.70
N PHE A 82 0.63 -11.01 3.42
CA PHE A 82 0.09 -9.95 2.60
C PHE A 82 -0.72 -10.57 1.46
N ILE A 83 -1.95 -10.12 1.31
CA ILE A 83 -2.82 -10.58 0.24
C ILE A 83 -3.15 -9.39 -0.65
N PHE A 84 -2.88 -9.56 -1.94
CA PHE A 84 -3.15 -8.54 -2.92
C PHE A 84 -4.29 -9.03 -3.79
N GLU A 85 -5.40 -8.30 -3.81
CA GLU A 85 -6.54 -8.75 -4.60
C GLU A 85 -7.27 -7.60 -5.26
N GLY A 86 -8.05 -7.92 -6.27
CA GLY A 86 -8.87 -6.96 -6.96
C GLY A 86 -8.19 -6.39 -8.19
N GLY A 87 -8.27 -5.09 -8.32
CA GLY A 87 -7.81 -4.42 -9.51
C GLY A 87 -8.94 -4.27 -10.49
N LYS A 88 -8.64 -3.65 -11.61
CA LYS A 88 -9.66 -3.29 -12.60
C LYS A 88 -10.43 -4.49 -13.12
N ASP A 89 -9.74 -5.61 -13.29
CA ASP A 89 -10.38 -6.82 -13.80
C ASP A 89 -10.89 -7.74 -12.72
N GLY A 90 -10.53 -7.45 -11.46
CA GLY A 90 -10.97 -8.28 -10.36
C GLY A 90 -10.38 -9.67 -10.34
N VAL A 91 -9.29 -9.89 -11.09
CA VAL A 91 -8.75 -11.24 -11.22
C VAL A 91 -7.47 -11.49 -10.41
N HIS A 92 -6.95 -10.45 -9.78
CA HIS A 92 -5.71 -10.63 -9.04
C HIS A 92 -5.98 -11.15 -7.64
N ASN A 93 -5.23 -12.14 -7.23
CA ASN A 93 -5.35 -12.70 -5.90
C ASN A 93 -4.03 -13.39 -5.55
N ASP A 94 -3.08 -12.60 -5.11
CA ASP A 94 -1.75 -13.08 -4.80
C ASP A 94 -1.49 -13.02 -3.31
N LYS A 95 -0.75 -13.99 -2.81
CA LYS A 95 -0.44 -14.07 -1.40
C LYS A 95 1.07 -14.13 -1.20
N HIS A 96 1.56 -13.33 -0.28
CA HIS A 96 2.98 -13.27 0.04
C HIS A 96 3.17 -13.41 1.54
N THR A 97 4.17 -14.18 1.94
CA THR A 97 4.46 -14.37 3.35
C THR A 97 5.75 -13.67 3.79
N SER A 98 6.36 -12.93 2.89
CA SER A 98 7.58 -12.19 3.21
C SER A 98 7.75 -11.06 2.19
N GLY A 99 8.72 -10.20 2.44
CA GLY A 99 9.02 -9.11 1.55
C GLY A 99 8.45 -7.79 2.05
N GLU A 100 8.35 -6.83 1.17
CA GLU A 100 7.90 -5.49 1.49
C GLU A 100 6.91 -5.02 0.45
N VAL A 101 5.97 -4.20 0.88
CA VAL A 101 5.03 -3.53 -0.01
C VAL A 101 5.36 -2.04 0.05
N HIS A 102 5.53 -1.42 -1.10
CA HIS A 102 5.86 -0.01 -1.16
C HIS A 102 4.75 0.77 -1.84
N LEU A 103 4.31 1.84 -1.19
CA LEU A 103 3.43 2.81 -1.81
C LEU A 103 4.31 3.95 -2.28
N VAL A 104 4.62 3.98 -3.55
CA VAL A 104 5.65 4.85 -4.11
C VAL A 104 5.02 6.10 -4.70
N THR A 105 5.52 7.26 -4.31
CA THR A 105 5.03 8.52 -4.83
C THR A 105 6.05 9.04 -5.84
N MET A 106 5.67 9.02 -7.09
CA MET A 106 6.56 9.48 -8.14
C MET A 106 6.31 10.95 -8.39
N THR A 107 6.67 11.74 -7.42
CA THR A 107 6.29 13.14 -7.43
C THR A 107 6.97 13.94 -8.49
N ARG A 108 8.12 13.51 -9.00
CA ARG A 108 8.69 14.25 -10.08
C ARG A 108 9.71 13.45 -10.74
N TRP A 109 9.79 13.73 -11.81
CA TRP A 109 10.57 13.14 -12.68
C TRP A 109 11.66 13.90 -13.09
N SER A 110 11.77 14.58 -13.08
CA SER A 110 12.50 15.39 -13.52
C SER A 110 13.16 15.79 -13.73
N SER A 111 12.84 15.76 -13.66
CA SER A 111 13.22 16.16 -13.82
C SER A 111 13.82 16.54 -14.02
#